data_0f62dc07e483b461e2ded1635fb0f5d5
#
_entry.id   0f62dc07e483b461e2ded1635fb0f5d5
#
_cell.length_a   1.000
_cell.length_b   1.000
_cell.length_c   1.000
_cell.angle_alpha   90.00
_cell.angle_beta   90.00
_cell.angle_gamma   90.00
#
_symmetry.space_group_name_H-M   'P 1'
#
loop_
_entity.id
_entity.type
_entity.pdbx_description
1 polymer ?
#
loop_
_entity_poly.entity_id
_entity_poly.type
_entity_poly.pdbx_seq_one_letter_code
_entity_poly.pdbx_strand_id
1 'polypeptide(L)'
;ILSGLVGSEMCIRDRHVPYKGGGQAINDVVSGQVKVAILGIAPVLPFIKSGQLKVLAVTGESRTGLFPQVSTVSETVPDFVTLQWFSMMAPAGIPKDVQMKLHELIARVSQDPEVKQRLAAVALDTQLSAQPADLIRFMEQDIAKWPSLVKAAGIKPE
;
A
#
# COMPACT_ATOMS: atom_id res chain seq x y z
N ILE A 1 8.76 -5.27 1.90
CA ILE A 1 9.51 -6.16 2.78
C ILE A 1 8.62 -7.34 3.12
N LEU A 2 8.75 -8.45 2.43
CA LEU A 2 8.16 -9.72 2.83
C LEU A 2 9.20 -10.81 2.59
N SER A 3 10.04 -11.03 3.57
CA SER A 3 10.73 -12.29 3.75
C SER A 3 9.83 -13.15 4.63
N GLY A 4 9.16 -14.14 4.07
CA GLY A 4 8.44 -15.11 4.86
C GLY A 4 7.11 -15.56 4.31
N LEU A 5 7.06 -16.05 3.09
CA LEU A 5 6.09 -17.08 2.75
C LEU A 5 6.66 -18.40 3.24
N VAL A 6 6.26 -18.80 4.44
CA VAL A 6 6.53 -20.14 4.96
C VAL A 6 5.60 -21.09 4.24
N GLY A 7 6.11 -21.76 3.23
CA GLY A 7 5.47 -22.93 2.63
C GLY A 7 6.15 -24.18 3.17
N SER A 8 5.33 -25.14 3.57
CA SER A 8 5.73 -26.50 3.92
C SER A 8 6.73 -27.09 2.93
N GLU A 9 7.82 -27.59 3.43
CA GLU A 9 8.69 -28.69 2.95
C GLU A 9 8.92 -28.92 1.44
N MET A 10 8.93 -27.90 0.62
CA MET A 10 9.62 -28.00 -0.66
C MET A 10 10.45 -26.74 -0.83
N CYS A 11 11.76 -26.92 -0.90
CA CYS A 11 12.83 -25.93 -0.86
C CYS A 11 12.64 -24.73 -1.83
N ILE A 12 11.67 -23.89 -1.58
CA ILE A 12 11.61 -22.56 -2.20
C ILE A 12 12.46 -21.66 -1.31
N ARG A 13 13.75 -21.56 -1.64
CA ARG A 13 14.61 -20.51 -1.09
C ARG A 13 14.22 -19.21 -1.81
N ASP A 14 13.21 -18.55 -1.32
CA ASP A 14 12.87 -17.21 -1.80
C ASP A 14 14.02 -16.27 -1.45
N ARG A 15 14.61 -15.70 -2.47
CA ARG A 15 15.64 -14.68 -2.31
C ARG A 15 14.98 -13.31 -2.41
N HIS A 16 15.02 -12.58 -1.31
CA HIS A 16 14.64 -11.16 -1.33
C HIS A 16 15.60 -10.38 -2.25
N VAL A 17 15.04 -9.63 -3.20
CA VAL A 17 15.77 -8.73 -4.09
C VAL A 17 15.42 -7.31 -3.71
N PRO A 18 16.31 -6.57 -3.02
CA PRO A 18 16.05 -5.19 -2.63
C PRO A 18 16.18 -4.25 -3.82
N TYR A 19 15.30 -3.24 -3.88
CA TYR A 19 15.32 -2.18 -4.89
C TYR A 19 15.32 -0.81 -4.22
N LYS A 20 16.03 0.16 -4.80
CA LYS A 20 16.04 1.55 -4.34
C LYS A 20 14.73 2.30 -4.62
N GLY A 21 13.83 1.70 -5.42
CA GLY A 21 12.54 2.29 -5.75
C GLY A 21 11.67 1.36 -6.60
N GLY A 22 10.36 1.60 -6.61
CA GLY A 22 9.39 0.74 -7.27
C GLY A 22 9.56 0.60 -8.79
N GLY A 23 10.10 1.63 -9.47
CA GLY A 23 10.27 1.60 -10.93
C GLY A 23 11.19 0.48 -11.42
N GLN A 24 12.32 0.26 -10.74
CA GLN A 24 13.24 -0.83 -11.10
C GLN A 24 12.60 -2.19 -10.82
N ALA A 25 11.95 -2.34 -9.67
CA ALA A 25 11.24 -3.57 -9.32
C ALA A 25 10.16 -3.92 -10.37
N ILE A 26 9.41 -2.92 -10.84
CA ILE A 26 8.38 -3.12 -11.87
C ILE A 26 9.01 -3.63 -13.17
N ASN A 27 10.11 -3.02 -13.63
CA ASN A 27 10.79 -3.44 -14.86
C ASN A 27 11.27 -4.90 -14.77
N ASP A 28 11.85 -5.29 -13.64
CA ASP A 28 12.35 -6.64 -13.45
C ASP A 28 11.23 -7.69 -13.34
N VAL A 29 10.08 -7.31 -12.79
CA VAL A 29 8.91 -8.20 -12.77
C VAL A 29 8.29 -8.31 -14.17
N VAL A 30 8.14 -7.20 -14.89
CA VAL A 30 7.60 -7.20 -16.25
C VAL A 30 8.49 -7.97 -17.22
N SER A 31 9.81 -7.87 -17.06
CA SER A 31 10.79 -8.63 -17.88
C SER A 31 10.94 -10.09 -17.44
N GLY A 32 10.32 -10.52 -16.33
CA GLY A 32 10.41 -11.87 -15.82
C GLY A 32 11.70 -12.19 -15.05
N GLN A 33 12.56 -11.21 -14.78
CA GLN A 33 13.76 -11.38 -13.94
C GLN A 33 13.36 -11.71 -12.49
N VAL A 34 12.28 -11.10 -12.01
CA VAL A 34 11.65 -11.40 -10.72
C VAL A 34 10.26 -11.94 -10.99
N LYS A 35 9.93 -13.09 -10.43
CA LYS A 35 8.66 -13.79 -10.75
C LYS A 35 7.48 -13.29 -9.94
N VAL A 36 7.70 -12.77 -8.73
CA VAL A 36 6.65 -12.31 -7.81
C VAL A 36 7.12 -11.05 -7.10
N ALA A 37 6.24 -10.05 -6.98
CA ALA A 37 6.50 -8.83 -6.23
C ALA A 37 5.25 -8.34 -5.51
N ILE A 38 5.46 -7.57 -4.44
CA ILE A 38 4.42 -6.82 -3.75
C ILE A 38 4.66 -5.35 -4.07
N LEU A 39 3.72 -4.76 -4.78
CA LEU A 39 3.83 -3.41 -5.33
C LEU A 39 2.51 -2.65 -5.15
N GLY A 40 2.57 -1.34 -5.09
CA GLY A 40 1.37 -0.51 -5.20
C GLY A 40 0.67 -0.72 -6.55
N ILE A 41 -0.65 -0.74 -6.55
CA ILE A 41 -1.45 -1.04 -7.75
C ILE A 41 -1.29 0.04 -8.82
N ALA A 42 -1.27 1.32 -8.43
CA ALA A 42 -1.26 2.45 -9.36
C ALA A 42 -0.18 2.36 -10.44
N PRO A 43 1.11 2.17 -10.13
CA PRO A 43 2.16 2.13 -11.14
C PRO A 43 2.17 0.85 -11.98
N VAL A 44 1.56 -0.26 -11.51
CA VAL A 44 1.51 -1.53 -12.24
C VAL A 44 0.22 -1.73 -13.02
N LEU A 45 -0.77 -0.87 -12.84
CA LEU A 45 -2.09 -0.99 -13.47
C LEU A 45 -2.04 -1.06 -15.01
N PRO A 46 -1.20 -0.29 -15.73
CA PRO A 46 -1.06 -0.43 -17.18
C PRO A 46 -0.60 -1.83 -17.61
N PHE A 47 0.35 -2.41 -16.89
CA PHE A 47 0.87 -3.76 -17.17
C PHE A 47 -0.12 -4.88 -16.85
N ILE A 48 -0.98 -4.66 -15.86
CA ILE A 48 -2.09 -5.57 -15.55
C ILE A 48 -3.13 -5.50 -16.66
N LYS A 49 -3.51 -4.29 -17.10
CA LYS A 49 -4.48 -4.09 -18.19
C LYS A 49 -4.00 -4.65 -19.53
N SER A 50 -2.70 -4.59 -19.80
CA SER A 50 -2.10 -5.18 -21.00
C SER A 50 -1.85 -6.69 -20.90
N GLY A 51 -2.13 -7.32 -19.74
CA GLY A 51 -1.91 -8.75 -19.54
C GLY A 51 -0.46 -9.17 -19.29
N GLN A 52 0.47 -8.20 -19.18
CA GLN A 52 1.88 -8.48 -18.88
C GLN A 52 2.10 -8.87 -17.41
N LEU A 53 1.23 -8.42 -16.51
CA LEU A 53 1.24 -8.80 -15.12
C LEU A 53 -0.11 -9.38 -14.69
N LYS A 54 -0.08 -10.36 -13.81
CA LYS A 54 -1.26 -10.95 -13.19
C LYS A 54 -1.31 -10.59 -11.71
N VAL A 55 -2.45 -10.09 -11.25
CA VAL A 55 -2.69 -9.88 -9.81
C VAL A 55 -3.03 -11.24 -9.18
N LEU A 56 -2.27 -11.62 -8.17
CA LEU A 56 -2.45 -12.89 -7.45
C LEU A 56 -3.32 -12.70 -6.21
N ALA A 57 -3.09 -11.64 -5.45
CA ALA A 57 -3.85 -11.26 -4.26
C ALA A 57 -3.72 -9.77 -4.01
N VAL A 58 -4.61 -9.20 -3.20
CA VAL A 58 -4.50 -7.84 -2.66
C VAL A 58 -4.26 -7.89 -1.15
N THR A 59 -3.58 -6.89 -0.60
CA THR A 59 -3.14 -6.86 0.80
C THR A 59 -4.05 -6.03 1.71
N GLY A 60 -5.15 -5.51 1.19
CA GLY A 60 -6.16 -4.76 1.94
C GLY A 60 -7.06 -5.65 2.80
N GLU A 61 -7.85 -5.03 3.66
CA GLU A 61 -8.85 -5.71 4.50
C GLU A 61 -9.97 -6.36 3.67
N SER A 62 -10.27 -5.78 2.52
CA SER A 62 -11.30 -6.25 1.60
C SER A 62 -10.81 -6.25 0.17
N ARG A 63 -11.53 -6.97 -0.70
CA ARG A 63 -11.26 -6.97 -2.13
C ARG A 63 -11.46 -5.58 -2.72
N THR A 64 -10.60 -5.20 -3.62
CA THR A 64 -10.72 -3.91 -4.30
C THR A 64 -11.78 -3.94 -5.40
N GLY A 65 -12.50 -2.84 -5.59
CA GLY A 65 -13.46 -2.69 -6.68
C GLY A 65 -12.86 -2.82 -8.09
N LEU A 66 -11.55 -2.60 -8.24
CA LEU A 66 -10.84 -2.80 -9.50
C LEU A 66 -10.64 -4.29 -9.86
N PHE A 67 -10.52 -5.14 -8.84
CA PHE A 67 -10.27 -6.58 -9.00
C PHE A 67 -11.15 -7.39 -8.05
N PRO A 68 -12.50 -7.34 -8.21
CA PRO A 68 -13.41 -7.98 -7.26
C PRO A 68 -13.28 -9.50 -7.20
N GLN A 69 -12.74 -10.11 -8.26
CA GLN A 69 -12.46 -11.55 -8.33
C GLN A 69 -11.16 -11.96 -7.66
N VAL A 70 -10.28 -11.00 -7.31
CA VAL A 70 -8.99 -11.30 -6.66
C VAL A 70 -9.18 -11.31 -5.15
N SER A 71 -8.78 -12.41 -4.51
CA SER A 71 -8.85 -12.57 -3.06
C SER A 71 -7.88 -11.65 -2.32
N THR A 72 -8.19 -11.38 -1.07
CA THR A 72 -7.23 -10.74 -0.16
C THR A 72 -6.27 -11.80 0.39
N VAL A 73 -5.07 -11.37 0.80
CA VAL A 73 -4.13 -12.27 1.50
C VAL A 73 -4.75 -12.72 2.83
N SER A 74 -5.51 -11.87 3.50
CA SER A 74 -6.17 -12.19 4.77
C SER A 74 -7.20 -13.32 4.68
N GLU A 75 -7.75 -13.60 3.50
CA GLU A 75 -8.63 -14.77 3.29
C GLU A 75 -7.89 -16.12 3.46
N THR A 76 -6.55 -16.11 3.31
CA THR A 76 -5.71 -17.30 3.47
C THR A 76 -4.78 -17.21 4.69
N VAL A 77 -4.26 -16.02 4.98
CA VAL A 77 -3.39 -15.74 6.12
C VAL A 77 -4.10 -14.76 7.03
N PRO A 78 -4.75 -15.22 8.10
CA PRO A 78 -5.48 -14.34 9.03
C PRO A 78 -4.60 -13.20 9.54
N ASP A 79 -5.19 -12.04 9.77
CA ASP A 79 -4.55 -10.82 10.26
C ASP A 79 -3.47 -10.21 9.36
N PHE A 80 -3.28 -10.74 8.14
CA PHE A 80 -2.38 -10.16 7.17
C PHE A 80 -3.06 -8.99 6.46
N VAL A 81 -2.87 -7.79 6.97
CA VAL A 81 -3.32 -6.54 6.34
C VAL A 81 -2.16 -5.56 6.28
N THR A 82 -1.83 -5.12 5.06
CA THR A 82 -0.86 -4.05 4.85
C THR A 82 -1.35 -3.14 3.73
N LEU A 83 -1.30 -1.84 3.98
CA LEU A 83 -1.80 -0.82 3.07
C LEU A 83 -0.66 0.13 2.69
N GLN A 84 -0.66 0.55 1.45
CA GLN A 84 0.09 1.73 1.05
C GLN A 84 -0.83 2.94 1.20
N TRP A 85 -0.45 3.90 2.02
CA TRP A 85 -1.22 5.11 2.24
C TRP A 85 -0.41 6.36 1.91
N PHE A 86 -1.11 7.42 1.58
CA PHE A 86 -0.54 8.73 1.30
C PHE A 86 -1.16 9.75 2.24
N SER A 87 -0.36 10.70 2.68
CA SER A 87 -0.84 11.78 3.54
C SER A 87 -0.41 13.14 3.01
N MET A 88 -1.21 14.14 3.28
CA MET A 88 -0.83 15.54 3.08
C MET A 88 -0.30 16.11 4.39
N MET A 89 0.89 16.66 4.35
CA MET A 89 1.57 17.23 5.52
C MET A 89 1.87 18.70 5.29
N ALA A 90 1.91 19.46 6.38
CA ALA A 90 2.32 20.84 6.39
C ALA A 90 3.48 21.03 7.38
N PRO A 91 4.30 22.10 7.26
CA PRO A 91 5.35 22.41 8.22
C PRO A 91 4.82 22.53 9.65
N ALA A 92 5.64 22.12 10.63
CA ALA A 92 5.28 22.31 12.02
C ALA A 92 5.11 23.79 12.35
N GLY A 93 4.11 24.10 13.20
CA GLY A 93 3.89 25.48 13.67
C GLY A 93 2.99 26.34 12.77
N ILE A 94 2.35 25.78 11.74
CA ILE A 94 1.31 26.55 11.04
C ILE A 94 0.15 26.91 12.02
N PRO A 95 -0.47 28.11 11.86
CA PRO A 95 -1.62 28.50 12.69
C PRO A 95 -2.75 27.47 12.60
N LYS A 96 -3.44 27.24 13.73
CA LYS A 96 -4.52 26.23 13.80
C LYS A 96 -5.68 26.53 12.85
N ASP A 97 -6.02 27.79 12.65
CA ASP A 97 -7.04 28.22 11.71
C ASP A 97 -6.67 27.88 10.26
N VAL A 98 -5.39 28.04 9.88
CA VAL A 98 -4.87 27.63 8.58
C VAL A 98 -4.95 26.11 8.42
N GLN A 99 -4.53 25.36 9.45
CA GLN A 99 -4.62 23.90 9.45
C GLN A 99 -6.06 23.41 9.26
N MET A 100 -6.99 23.98 10.00
CA MET A 100 -8.41 23.61 9.90
C MET A 100 -9.00 23.99 8.54
N LYS A 101 -8.61 25.13 7.98
CA LYS A 101 -9.05 25.56 6.66
C LYS A 101 -8.54 24.62 5.56
N LEU A 102 -7.29 24.21 5.63
CA LEU A 102 -6.72 23.23 4.70
C LEU A 102 -7.44 21.89 4.80
N HIS A 103 -7.70 21.42 6.03
CA HIS A 103 -8.43 20.16 6.25
C HIS A 103 -9.86 20.23 5.65
N GLU A 104 -10.59 21.34 5.87
CA GLU A 104 -11.92 21.57 5.30
C GLU A 104 -11.89 21.54 3.76
N LEU A 105 -10.90 22.19 3.15
CA LEU A 105 -10.74 22.23 1.69
C LEU A 105 -10.44 20.83 1.13
N ILE A 106 -9.54 20.10 1.77
CA ILE A 106 -9.22 18.72 1.39
C ILE A 106 -10.45 17.83 1.54
N ALA A 107 -11.22 17.98 2.63
CA ALA A 107 -12.46 17.25 2.83
C ALA A 107 -13.46 17.48 1.70
N ARG A 108 -13.62 18.73 1.29
CA ARG A 108 -14.50 19.10 0.19
C ARG A 108 -14.04 18.51 -1.14
N VAL A 109 -12.76 18.65 -1.47
CA VAL A 109 -12.18 18.12 -2.70
C VAL A 109 -12.26 16.58 -2.74
N SER A 110 -12.03 15.92 -1.61
CA SER A 110 -12.10 14.45 -1.54
C SER A 110 -13.52 13.90 -1.70
N GLN A 111 -14.55 14.71 -1.50
CA GLN A 111 -15.95 14.35 -1.76
C GLN A 111 -16.39 14.61 -3.21
N ASP A 112 -15.62 15.36 -3.97
CA ASP A 112 -15.92 15.67 -5.36
C ASP A 112 -15.99 14.38 -6.20
N PRO A 113 -17.07 14.13 -6.94
CA PRO A 113 -17.24 12.90 -7.75
C PRO A 113 -16.16 12.73 -8.82
N GLU A 114 -15.70 13.81 -9.45
CA GLU A 114 -14.65 13.74 -10.46
C GLU A 114 -13.31 13.36 -9.84
N VAL A 115 -12.98 13.92 -8.67
CA VAL A 115 -11.77 13.56 -7.92
C VAL A 115 -11.82 12.10 -7.48
N LYS A 116 -12.94 11.64 -6.92
CA LYS A 116 -13.13 10.23 -6.56
C LYS A 116 -12.93 9.31 -7.75
N GLN A 117 -13.53 9.64 -8.90
CA GLN A 117 -13.39 8.84 -10.11
C GLN A 117 -11.94 8.78 -10.60
N ARG A 118 -11.23 9.92 -10.60
CA ARG A 118 -9.82 9.97 -11.01
C ARG A 118 -8.91 9.16 -10.08
N LEU A 119 -9.14 9.24 -8.78
CA LEU A 119 -8.36 8.46 -7.80
C LEU A 119 -8.67 6.97 -7.90
N ALA A 120 -9.94 6.59 -8.02
CA ALA A 120 -10.33 5.20 -8.23
C ALA A 120 -9.72 4.60 -9.52
N ALA A 121 -9.59 5.41 -10.58
CA ALA A 121 -8.97 4.96 -11.83
C ALA A 121 -7.49 4.55 -11.69
N VAL A 122 -6.81 5.03 -10.65
CA VAL A 122 -5.43 4.68 -10.29
C VAL A 122 -5.34 3.83 -9.02
N ALA A 123 -6.45 3.21 -8.62
CA ALA A 123 -6.54 2.34 -7.44
C ALA A 123 -6.25 3.04 -6.10
N LEU A 124 -6.56 4.31 -6.01
CA LEU A 124 -6.52 5.06 -4.76
C LEU A 124 -7.95 5.25 -4.24
N ASP A 125 -8.17 4.91 -2.99
CA ASP A 125 -9.41 5.21 -2.28
C ASP A 125 -9.23 6.46 -1.41
N THR A 126 -10.28 7.28 -1.31
CA THR A 126 -10.27 8.50 -0.50
C THR A 126 -10.83 8.18 0.88
N GLN A 127 -9.96 7.89 1.83
CA GLN A 127 -10.32 7.88 3.25
C GLN A 127 -9.73 9.12 3.91
N LEU A 128 -10.57 10.10 4.18
CA LEU A 128 -10.15 11.28 4.91
C LEU A 128 -10.37 11.06 6.41
N SER A 129 -9.34 11.33 7.21
CA SER A 129 -9.47 11.41 8.66
C SER A 129 -10.48 12.49 9.05
N ALA A 130 -11.37 12.21 9.99
CA ALA A 130 -12.39 13.18 10.45
C ALA A 130 -11.73 14.41 11.09
N GLN A 131 -10.59 14.22 11.76
CA GLN A 131 -9.78 15.30 12.34
C GLN A 131 -8.29 15.08 11.99
N PRO A 132 -7.48 16.14 11.90
CA PRO A 132 -6.04 16.00 11.69
C PRO A 132 -5.33 15.09 12.72
N ALA A 133 -5.80 15.09 13.97
CA ALA A 133 -5.27 14.24 15.03
C ALA A 133 -5.51 12.73 14.78
N ASP A 134 -6.52 12.37 14.02
CA ASP A 134 -6.79 10.97 13.71
C ASP A 134 -5.73 10.38 12.78
N LEU A 135 -5.18 11.18 11.86
CA LEU A 135 -4.06 10.78 11.02
C LEU A 135 -2.82 10.47 11.87
N ILE A 136 -2.52 11.31 12.86
CA ILE A 136 -1.38 11.08 13.77
C ILE A 136 -1.56 9.76 14.49
N ARG A 137 -2.74 9.51 15.04
CA ARG A 137 -3.08 8.27 15.75
C ARG A 137 -2.97 7.04 14.85
N PHE A 138 -3.46 7.14 13.62
CA PHE A 138 -3.31 6.09 12.61
C PHE A 138 -1.82 5.80 12.32
N MET A 139 -1.01 6.84 12.12
CA MET A 139 0.43 6.70 11.86
C MET A 139 1.16 6.02 13.04
N GLU A 140 0.85 6.43 14.28
CA GLU A 140 1.42 5.82 15.49
C GLU A 140 1.07 4.33 15.58
N GLN A 141 -0.17 3.97 15.30
CA GLN A 141 -0.63 2.57 15.30
C GLN A 141 0.04 1.77 14.18
N ASP A 142 0.18 2.34 12.99
CA ASP A 142 0.83 1.67 11.87
C ASP A 142 2.33 1.46 12.14
N ILE A 143 3.02 2.49 12.64
CA ILE A 143 4.44 2.41 13.03
C ILE A 143 4.66 1.34 14.11
N ALA A 144 3.77 1.23 15.09
CA ALA A 144 3.89 0.28 16.20
C ALA A 144 3.87 -1.20 15.77
N LYS A 145 3.35 -1.52 14.60
CA LYS A 145 3.31 -2.90 14.06
C LYS A 145 4.69 -3.37 13.58
N TRP A 146 5.50 -2.45 13.03
CA TRP A 146 6.70 -2.81 12.28
C TRP A 146 7.86 -3.38 13.11
N PRO A 147 8.17 -2.88 14.34
CA PRO A 147 9.32 -3.37 15.09
C PRO A 147 9.29 -4.88 15.36
N SER A 148 8.12 -5.41 15.70
CA SER A 148 7.94 -6.85 15.95
C SER A 148 8.13 -7.68 14.67
N LEU A 149 7.58 -7.20 13.56
CA LEU A 149 7.69 -7.86 12.26
C LEU A 149 9.12 -7.85 11.72
N VAL A 150 9.82 -6.71 11.81
CA VAL A 150 11.22 -6.56 11.41
C VAL A 150 12.11 -7.51 12.23
N LYS A 151 11.88 -7.58 13.55
CA LYS A 151 12.61 -8.49 14.44
C LYS A 151 12.34 -9.96 14.09
N ALA A 152 11.08 -10.33 13.88
CA ALA A 152 10.69 -11.70 13.53
C ALA A 152 11.26 -12.12 12.17
N ALA A 153 11.33 -11.19 11.22
CA ALA A 153 11.89 -11.43 9.89
C ALA A 153 13.44 -11.42 9.85
N GLY A 154 14.10 -11.12 10.97
CA GLY A 154 15.57 -11.04 11.04
C GLY A 154 16.19 -9.93 10.20
N ILE A 155 15.40 -8.90 9.85
CA ILE A 155 15.86 -7.76 9.04
C ILE A 155 16.71 -6.85 9.92
N LYS A 156 17.96 -6.62 9.50
CA LYS A 156 18.85 -5.65 10.16
C LYS A 156 18.63 -4.28 9.51
N PRO A 157 18.43 -3.21 10.30
CA PRO A 157 18.43 -1.85 9.77
C PRO A 157 19.80 -1.57 9.16
N GLU A 158 19.82 -1.00 7.96
CA GLU A 158 21.04 -0.44 7.34
C GLU A 158 21.37 0.93 7.91
#